data_0e9a44ae354cabfc05302602162119a8
#
_entry.id   0e9a44ae354cabfc05302602162119a8
#
_cell.length_a   1.000
_cell.length_b   1.000
_cell.length_c   1.000
_cell.angle_alpha   90.00
_cell.angle_beta   90.00
_cell.angle_gamma   90.00
#
_symmetry.space_group_name_H-M   'P 1'
#
loop_
_entity.id
_entity.type
_entity.pdbx_description
1 polymer ?
#
loop_
_entity_poly.entity_id
_entity_poly.type
_entity_poly.pdbx_seq_one_letter_code
_entity_poly.pdbx_strand_id
1 'polypeptide(L)'
;MRSRLHEWGHLGRKALLTPKPFHTLEVVAAAFDPSGSTGDEPYTHGDSEELLLVLAGRVHVQLGSELFDLSTGDSVNYRSSTPHRVSNPGEKPAEVLFVISPPSY
;
A
#
# COMPACT_ATOMS: atom_id res chain seq x y z
N MET A 1 -20.33 1.54 -6.50
CA MET A 1 -20.00 0.52 -5.49
C MET A 1 -19.50 1.18 -4.23
N ARG A 2 -19.85 0.63 -3.09
CA ARG A 2 -19.47 1.18 -1.80
C ARG A 2 -18.34 0.36 -1.18
N SER A 3 -17.20 1.00 -0.92
CA SER A 3 -16.05 0.36 -0.31
C SER A 3 -16.16 0.39 1.21
N ARG A 4 -15.59 -0.62 1.86
CA ARG A 4 -15.48 -0.66 3.32
C ARG A 4 -14.03 -0.78 3.74
N LEU A 5 -13.64 0.03 4.73
CA LEU A 5 -12.37 -0.13 5.41
C LEU A 5 -12.44 -1.34 6.34
N HIS A 6 -11.41 -2.14 6.35
CA HIS A 6 -11.24 -3.25 7.29
C HIS A 6 -9.78 -3.29 7.76
N GLU A 7 -9.55 -3.92 8.89
CA GLU A 7 -8.23 -4.01 9.47
C GLU A 7 -7.25 -4.74 8.54
N TRP A 8 -6.02 -4.24 8.49
CA TRP A 8 -4.97 -4.80 7.66
C TRP A 8 -3.60 -4.45 8.25
N GLY A 9 -2.71 -5.44 8.31
CA GLY A 9 -1.39 -5.24 8.86
C GLY A 9 -1.42 -4.91 10.33
N HIS A 10 -0.57 -3.98 10.73
CA HIS A 10 -0.48 -3.48 12.10
C HIS A 10 -0.94 -2.03 12.13
N LEU A 11 -1.96 -1.72 12.94
CA LEU A 11 -2.53 -0.37 13.05
C LEU A 11 -2.86 0.23 11.66
N GLY A 12 -3.30 -0.63 10.76
CA GLY A 12 -3.67 -0.24 9.40
C GLY A 12 -5.07 -0.69 9.04
N ARG A 13 -5.60 -0.08 7.98
CA ARG A 13 -6.91 -0.42 7.40
C ARG A 13 -6.80 -0.29 5.89
N LYS A 14 -7.57 -1.09 5.19
CA LYS A 14 -7.65 -0.97 3.72
C LYS A 14 -9.08 -1.16 3.23
N ALA A 15 -9.33 -0.63 2.05
CA ALA A 15 -10.58 -0.84 1.31
C ALA A 15 -10.26 -1.11 -0.15
N LEU A 16 -10.88 -2.15 -0.70
CA LEU A 16 -10.80 -2.43 -2.13
C LEU A 16 -11.75 -1.49 -2.87
N LEU A 17 -11.23 -0.71 -3.82
CA LEU A 17 -12.01 0.27 -4.56
C LEU A 17 -12.56 -0.28 -5.88
N THR A 18 -11.92 -1.30 -6.44
CA THR A 18 -12.37 -1.93 -7.68
C THR A 18 -13.26 -3.14 -7.38
N PRO A 19 -14.32 -3.37 -8.20
CA PRO A 19 -15.21 -4.50 -7.96
C PRO A 19 -14.55 -5.82 -8.34
N LYS A 20 -15.04 -6.90 -7.73
CA LYS A 20 -14.70 -8.27 -8.14
C LYS A 20 -15.79 -8.79 -9.08
N PRO A 21 -15.45 -9.66 -10.05
CA PRO A 21 -14.11 -10.12 -10.36
C PRO A 21 -13.28 -9.04 -11.02
N PHE A 22 -11.97 -9.03 -10.76
CA PHE A 22 -11.05 -8.09 -11.40
C PHE A 22 -10.82 -8.48 -12.86
N HIS A 23 -10.58 -7.47 -13.70
CA HIS A 23 -10.17 -7.70 -15.09
C HIS A 23 -8.68 -7.40 -15.26
N THR A 24 -8.30 -6.12 -15.23
CA THR A 24 -6.91 -5.71 -15.45
C THR A 24 -6.38 -4.84 -14.32
N LEU A 25 -7.25 -4.35 -13.45
CA LEU A 25 -6.88 -3.34 -12.46
C LEU A 25 -7.45 -3.66 -11.09
N GLU A 26 -6.59 -3.53 -10.08
CA GLU A 26 -6.97 -3.58 -8.67
C GLU A 26 -6.49 -2.29 -8.01
N VAL A 27 -7.40 -1.58 -7.33
CA VAL A 27 -7.06 -0.36 -6.60
C VAL A 27 -7.48 -0.52 -5.15
N VAL A 28 -6.53 -0.30 -4.25
CA VAL A 28 -6.72 -0.43 -2.80
C VAL A 28 -6.36 0.89 -2.15
N ALA A 29 -7.27 1.45 -1.37
CA ALA A 29 -6.96 2.56 -0.47
C ALA A 29 -6.55 2.00 0.88
N ALA A 30 -5.53 2.57 1.49
CA ALA A 30 -5.06 2.14 2.79
C ALA A 30 -4.75 3.34 3.69
N ALA A 31 -4.91 3.14 4.98
CA ALA A 31 -4.58 4.13 6.00
C ALA A 31 -3.77 3.45 7.09
N PHE A 32 -2.76 4.15 7.60
CA PHE A 32 -1.91 3.67 8.69
C PHE A 32 -1.87 4.71 9.79
N ASP A 33 -2.21 4.30 11.00
CA ASP A 33 -2.00 5.13 12.18
C ASP A 33 -0.49 5.30 12.44
N PRO A 34 -0.07 6.25 13.26
CA PRO A 34 1.34 6.34 13.64
C PRO A 34 1.86 4.98 14.13
N SER A 35 3.03 4.59 13.65
CA SER A 35 3.65 3.28 13.88
C SER A 35 2.96 2.12 13.18
N GLY A 36 1.91 2.38 12.40
CA GLY A 36 1.23 1.36 11.61
C GLY A 36 2.05 0.90 10.42
N SER A 37 1.76 -0.31 9.92
CA SER A 37 2.48 -0.90 8.80
C SER A 37 1.69 -2.01 8.14
N THR A 38 2.20 -2.47 7.00
CA THR A 38 1.65 -3.65 6.31
C THR A 38 1.97 -4.96 7.01
N GLY A 39 2.79 -4.93 8.05
CA GLY A 39 3.22 -6.09 8.84
C GLY A 39 4.65 -5.91 9.30
N ASP A 40 5.15 -6.87 10.09
CA ASP A 40 6.51 -6.79 10.65
C ASP A 40 7.59 -7.05 9.61
N GLU A 41 7.29 -7.83 8.59
CA GLU A 41 8.25 -8.25 7.58
C GLU A 41 7.81 -7.81 6.18
N PRO A 42 8.76 -7.58 5.26
CA PRO A 42 8.43 -7.40 3.85
C PRO A 42 7.71 -8.64 3.31
N TYR A 43 6.80 -8.43 2.38
CA TYR A 43 6.00 -9.48 1.77
C TYR A 43 6.00 -9.36 0.25
N THR A 44 5.56 -10.43 -0.41
CA THR A 44 5.38 -10.47 -1.86
C THR A 44 3.99 -11.02 -2.18
N HIS A 45 3.48 -10.66 -3.35
CA HIS A 45 2.24 -11.26 -3.85
C HIS A 45 2.26 -11.21 -5.38
N GLY A 46 2.05 -12.36 -6.01
CA GLY A 46 2.02 -12.45 -7.46
C GLY A 46 3.22 -11.82 -8.16
N ASP A 47 3.04 -11.45 -9.42
CA ASP A 47 4.03 -10.74 -10.22
C ASP A 47 3.31 -9.67 -11.04
N SER A 48 2.91 -8.60 -10.37
CA SER A 48 2.19 -7.48 -10.94
C SER A 48 3.03 -6.22 -10.88
N GLU A 49 2.69 -5.27 -11.73
CA GLU A 49 3.20 -3.92 -11.56
C GLU A 49 2.36 -3.22 -10.50
N GLU A 50 3.01 -2.50 -9.61
CA GLU A 50 2.36 -1.77 -8.52
C GLU A 50 2.83 -0.33 -8.50
N LEU A 51 1.88 0.57 -8.25
CA LEU A 51 2.16 1.98 -7.98
C LEU A 51 1.58 2.32 -6.60
N LEU A 52 2.42 2.86 -5.72
CA LEU A 52 1.96 3.41 -4.46
C LEU A 52 2.01 4.93 -4.55
N LEU A 53 0.89 5.59 -4.23
CA LEU A 53 0.77 7.05 -4.19
C LEU A 53 0.39 7.48 -2.79
N VAL A 54 1.14 8.43 -2.20
CA VAL A 54 0.83 8.98 -0.88
C VAL A 54 -0.20 10.09 -1.02
N LEU A 55 -1.37 9.90 -0.43
CA LEU A 55 -2.47 10.87 -0.48
C LEU A 55 -2.39 11.86 0.68
N ALA A 56 -1.95 11.40 1.85
CA ALA A 56 -1.84 12.24 3.04
C ALA A 56 -0.77 11.65 3.96
N GLY A 57 -0.05 12.52 4.64
CA GLY A 57 0.97 12.12 5.59
C GLY A 57 2.27 11.71 4.92
N ARG A 58 2.96 10.78 5.56
CA ARG A 58 4.29 10.34 5.16
C ARG A 58 4.43 8.85 5.44
N VAL A 59 5.06 8.13 4.53
CA VAL A 59 5.31 6.70 4.70
C VAL A 59 6.75 6.36 4.35
N HIS A 60 7.26 5.29 4.97
CA HIS A 60 8.46 4.61 4.53
C HIS A 60 8.03 3.41 3.69
N VAL A 61 8.68 3.25 2.53
CA VAL A 61 8.46 2.10 1.66
C VAL A 61 9.78 1.37 1.53
N GLN A 62 9.81 0.12 1.99
CA GLN A 62 10.97 -0.76 1.84
C GLN A 62 10.77 -1.61 0.60
N LEU A 63 11.73 -1.58 -0.31
CA LEU A 63 11.74 -2.38 -1.54
C LEU A 63 13.05 -3.16 -1.58
N GLY A 64 12.97 -4.47 -1.32
CA GLY A 64 14.17 -5.27 -1.13
C GLY A 64 14.97 -4.72 0.06
N SER A 65 16.21 -4.30 -0.20
CA SER A 65 17.08 -3.72 0.83
C SER A 65 17.05 -2.19 0.86
N GLU A 66 16.28 -1.54 -0.04
CA GLU A 66 16.23 -0.08 -0.12
C GLU A 66 15.05 0.47 0.66
N LEU A 67 15.23 1.63 1.29
CA LEU A 67 14.19 2.32 2.03
C LEU A 67 13.95 3.70 1.42
N PHE A 68 12.70 3.98 1.07
CA PHE A 68 12.27 5.25 0.51
C PHE A 68 11.38 5.99 1.50
N ASP A 69 11.59 7.29 1.64
CA ASP A 69 10.79 8.16 2.49
C ASP A 69 9.90 9.02 1.57
N LEU A 70 8.59 8.76 1.57
CA LEU A 70 7.65 9.40 0.68
C LEU A 70 6.69 10.29 1.45
N SER A 71 6.48 11.50 0.94
CA SER A 71 5.52 12.47 1.48
C SER A 71 4.31 12.59 0.58
N THR A 72 3.30 13.34 1.02
CA THR A 72 2.07 13.58 0.25
C THR A 72 2.39 14.00 -1.19
N GLY A 73 1.79 13.32 -2.14
CA GLY A 73 1.98 13.56 -3.56
C GLY A 73 3.10 12.75 -4.20
N ASP A 74 3.96 12.13 -3.39
CA ASP A 74 5.03 11.26 -3.92
C ASP A 74 4.46 9.89 -4.29
N SER A 75 5.12 9.23 -5.23
CA SER A 75 4.75 7.89 -5.65
C SER A 75 6.00 7.05 -5.91
N VAL A 76 5.83 5.73 -5.85
CA VAL A 76 6.88 4.78 -6.21
C VAL A 76 6.25 3.62 -6.98
N ASN A 77 6.94 3.17 -8.02
CA ASN A 77 6.53 2.07 -8.87
C ASN A 77 7.47 0.89 -8.65
N TYR A 78 6.91 -0.30 -8.50
CA TYR A 78 7.69 -1.51 -8.23
C TYR A 78 6.91 -2.75 -8.66
N ARG A 79 7.58 -3.90 -8.62
CA ARG A 79 6.94 -5.20 -8.88
C ARG A 79 6.48 -5.81 -7.57
N SER A 80 5.27 -6.39 -7.56
CA SER A 80 4.73 -7.05 -6.37
C SER A 80 5.55 -8.26 -5.93
N SER A 81 6.35 -8.81 -6.83
CA SER A 81 7.29 -9.91 -6.54
C SER A 81 8.56 -9.43 -5.81
N THR A 82 8.80 -8.12 -5.75
CA THR A 82 9.87 -7.55 -4.92
C THR A 82 9.38 -7.50 -3.47
N PRO A 83 10.14 -8.05 -2.50
CA PRO A 83 9.72 -7.94 -1.11
C PRO A 83 9.54 -6.48 -0.71
N HIS A 84 8.36 -6.15 -0.19
CA HIS A 84 8.01 -4.77 0.11
C HIS A 84 7.25 -4.64 1.42
N ARG A 85 7.43 -3.49 2.05
CA ARG A 85 6.79 -3.16 3.32
C ARG A 85 6.54 -1.66 3.38
N VAL A 86 5.34 -1.28 3.83
CA VAL A 86 4.98 0.12 4.01
C VAL A 86 4.74 0.37 5.49
N SER A 87 5.26 1.47 6.01
CA SER A 87 5.09 1.85 7.41
C SER A 87 4.91 3.36 7.55
N ASN A 88 4.27 3.75 8.63
CA ASN A 88 4.08 5.16 8.96
C ASN A 88 5.08 5.57 10.04
N PRO A 89 6.14 6.33 9.70
CA PRO A 89 7.15 6.75 10.67
C PRO A 89 6.76 8.04 11.40
N GLY A 90 5.67 8.68 11.02
CA GLY A 90 5.28 9.99 11.52
C GLY A 90 4.39 9.92 12.75
N GLU A 91 3.91 11.08 13.16
CA GLU A 91 3.03 11.24 14.32
C GLU A 91 1.57 11.45 13.92
N LYS A 92 1.29 11.50 12.62
CA LYS A 92 -0.05 11.69 12.06
C LYS A 92 -0.43 10.48 11.21
N PRO A 93 -1.73 10.20 11.05
CA PRO A 93 -2.18 9.16 10.13
C PRO A 93 -1.67 9.40 8.71
N ALA A 94 -1.39 8.34 7.98
CA ALA A 94 -1.00 8.38 6.58
C ALA A 94 -2.03 7.63 5.74
N GLU A 95 -2.25 8.12 4.52
CA GLU A 95 -3.17 7.50 3.57
C GLU A 95 -2.47 7.30 2.23
N VAL A 96 -2.65 6.13 1.64
CA VAL A 96 -2.03 5.77 0.37
C VAL A 96 -3.03 5.08 -0.55
N LEU A 97 -2.74 5.12 -1.86
CA LEU A 97 -3.38 4.27 -2.84
C LEU A 97 -2.35 3.27 -3.36
N PHE A 98 -2.77 2.01 -3.49
CA PHE A 98 -2.06 0.99 -4.25
C PHE A 98 -2.82 0.75 -5.54
N VAL A 99 -2.14 0.89 -6.67
CA VAL A 99 -2.68 0.58 -8.00
C VAL A 99 -1.91 -0.60 -8.54
N ILE A 100 -2.59 -1.70 -8.84
CA ILE A 100 -1.97 -2.99 -9.12
C ILE A 100 -2.53 -3.53 -10.44
N SER A 101 -1.66 -3.90 -11.38
CA SER A 101 -2.07 -4.48 -12.66
C SER A 101 -1.05 -5.52 -13.15
N PRO A 102 -1.50 -6.72 -13.53
CA PRO A 102 -2.84 -7.26 -13.31
C PRO A 102 -3.12 -7.47 -11.82
N PRO A 103 -4.38 -7.69 -11.44
CA PRO A 103 -4.71 -7.95 -10.03
C PRO A 103 -3.87 -9.11 -9.48
N SER A 104 -3.42 -8.98 -8.24
CA SER A 104 -2.68 -10.03 -7.57
C SER A 104 -3.31 -10.30 -6.20
N TYR A 105 -3.60 -11.56 -5.97
CA TYR A 105 -4.30 -12.01 -4.79
C TYR A 105 -3.35 -12.59 -3.76
#